data_ded3100c8348b355a8c29f465f4f5b39
#
_entry.id   ded3100c8348b355a8c29f465f4f5b39
#
_cell.length_a   1.000
_cell.length_b   1.000
_cell.length_c   1.000
_cell.angle_alpha   90.00
_cell.angle_beta   90.00
_cell.angle_gamma   90.00
#
_symmetry.space_group_name_H-M   'P 1'
#
loop_
_entity.id
_entity.type
_entity.pdbx_description
1 polymer ?
#
loop_
_entity_poly.entity_id
_entity_poly.type
_entity_poly.pdbx_seq_one_letter_code
_entity_poly.pdbx_strand_id
1 'polypeptide(L)'
;IATYQALIAELGVSEDLLTYITYDSTGDAITAALGGHVEFVIAKPAAASEYVEAGSLIPILALANERYTGNLADAPTLSEVGDYNNVEVPVWRGVAAPAAMSDEAAAYWSEVLGSVSETDAWKNEYIDANKLIADYMDTTAATEYVTKYEADYMAENGLK
;
A
#
# COMPACT_ATOMS: atom_id res chain seq x y z
N ILE A 1 6.50 5.45 7.56
CA ILE A 1 7.42 4.93 8.60
C ILE A 1 7.38 3.40 8.59
N ALA A 2 6.22 2.76 8.78
CA ALA A 2 6.13 1.29 8.87
C ALA A 2 6.80 0.55 7.69
N THR A 3 6.54 0.98 6.45
CA THR A 3 7.15 0.38 5.25
C THR A 3 8.68 0.50 5.24
N TYR A 4 9.20 1.64 5.69
CA TYR A 4 10.65 1.84 5.82
C TYR A 4 11.23 0.91 6.90
N GLN A 5 10.62 0.84 8.07
CA GLN A 5 11.07 -0.01 9.16
C GLN A 5 11.06 -1.50 8.77
N ALA A 6 10.00 -1.96 8.11
CA ALA A 6 9.92 -3.32 7.61
C ALA A 6 11.02 -3.62 6.57
N LEU A 7 11.29 -2.67 5.66
CA LEU A 7 12.34 -2.83 4.66
C LEU A 7 13.74 -2.94 5.29
N ILE A 8 14.10 -2.04 6.19
CA ILE A 8 15.44 -2.07 6.82
C ILE A 8 15.61 -3.30 7.72
N ALA A 9 14.56 -3.75 8.39
CA ALA A 9 14.57 -4.96 9.19
C ALA A 9 14.84 -6.20 8.32
N GLU A 10 14.16 -6.33 7.17
CA GLU A 10 14.39 -7.44 6.23
C GLU A 10 15.79 -7.39 5.60
N LEU A 11 16.29 -6.22 5.26
CA LEU A 11 17.63 -6.03 4.72
C LEU A 11 18.74 -6.24 5.77
N GLY A 12 18.41 -6.29 7.06
CA GLY A 12 19.39 -6.36 8.15
C GLY A 12 20.28 -5.12 8.23
N VAL A 13 19.80 -3.97 7.77
CA VAL A 13 20.56 -2.71 7.74
C VAL A 13 20.30 -1.92 9.01
N SER A 14 21.35 -1.34 9.59
CA SER A 14 21.22 -0.44 10.74
C SER A 14 20.53 0.87 10.36
N GLU A 15 19.61 1.35 11.18
CA GLU A 15 18.96 2.66 11.01
C GLU A 15 19.97 3.81 10.92
N ASP A 16 21.14 3.68 11.54
CA ASP A 16 22.21 4.69 11.51
C ASP A 16 22.84 4.88 10.12
N LEU A 17 22.66 3.93 9.20
CA LEU A 17 23.20 3.99 7.85
C LEU A 17 22.34 4.78 6.89
N LEU A 18 21.07 5.02 7.23
CA LEU A 18 20.10 5.71 6.38
C LEU A 18 19.41 6.81 7.19
N THR A 19 19.40 8.02 6.65
CA THR A 19 18.66 9.12 7.25
C THR A 19 17.24 9.13 6.71
N TYR A 20 16.26 8.76 7.54
CA TYR A 20 14.85 8.79 7.16
C TYR A 20 14.25 10.17 7.46
N ILE A 21 13.76 10.84 6.41
CA ILE A 21 13.12 12.16 6.48
C ILE A 21 11.63 12.01 6.20
N THR A 22 10.79 12.49 7.12
CA THR A 22 9.34 12.50 6.96
C THR A 22 8.88 13.80 6.30
N TYR A 23 7.87 13.69 5.43
CA TYR A 23 7.19 14.78 4.77
C TYR A 23 5.69 14.72 5.06
N ASP A 24 5.00 15.84 4.96
CA ASP A 24 3.57 15.95 5.23
C ASP A 24 2.72 15.22 4.18
N SER A 25 3.24 15.07 2.96
CA SER A 25 2.57 14.33 1.88
C SER A 25 3.56 13.56 1.02
N THR A 26 3.04 12.55 0.27
CA THR A 26 3.83 11.85 -0.75
C THR A 26 4.31 12.80 -1.86
N GLY A 27 3.51 13.82 -2.21
CA GLY A 27 3.88 14.83 -3.21
C GLY A 27 5.08 15.65 -2.77
N ASP A 28 5.16 16.05 -1.50
CA ASP A 28 6.30 16.80 -0.95
C ASP A 28 7.56 15.94 -0.95
N ALA A 29 7.45 14.65 -0.58
CA ALA A 29 8.56 13.71 -0.63
C ALA A 29 9.08 13.50 -2.06
N ILE A 30 8.18 13.36 -3.05
CA ILE A 30 8.54 13.27 -4.46
C ILE A 30 9.24 14.56 -4.93
N THR A 31 8.71 15.72 -4.56
CA THR A 31 9.31 17.02 -4.89
C THR A 31 10.73 17.13 -4.33
N ALA A 32 10.96 16.67 -3.11
CA ALA A 32 12.29 16.64 -2.51
C ALA A 32 13.26 15.71 -3.26
N ALA A 33 12.79 14.54 -3.71
CA ALA A 33 13.60 13.63 -4.52
C ALA A 33 13.93 14.23 -5.90
N LEU A 34 12.97 14.85 -6.57
CA LEU A 34 13.18 15.56 -7.84
C LEU A 34 14.14 16.75 -7.71
N GLY A 35 14.12 17.41 -6.55
CA GLY A 35 15.04 18.50 -6.22
C GLY A 35 16.44 18.05 -5.76
N GLY A 36 16.68 16.73 -5.65
CA GLY A 36 17.96 16.19 -5.19
C GLY A 36 18.23 16.39 -3.70
N HIS A 37 17.18 16.63 -2.91
CA HIS A 37 17.30 16.78 -1.45
C HIS A 37 17.32 15.43 -0.72
N VAL A 38 16.84 14.38 -1.36
CA VAL A 38 16.91 12.99 -0.92
C VAL A 38 17.24 12.10 -2.12
N GLU A 39 17.91 10.98 -1.89
CA GLU A 39 18.33 10.04 -2.94
C GLU A 39 17.19 9.09 -3.33
N PHE A 40 16.31 8.73 -2.38
CA PHE A 40 15.21 7.80 -2.58
C PHE A 40 13.93 8.35 -1.98
N VAL A 41 12.82 7.92 -2.53
CA VAL A 41 11.49 8.19 -1.98
C VAL A 41 10.67 6.90 -1.93
N ILE A 42 10.02 6.64 -0.79
CA ILE A 42 8.99 5.61 -0.68
C ILE A 42 7.67 6.28 -1.00
N ALA A 43 7.06 5.87 -2.10
CA ALA A 43 5.83 6.48 -2.61
C ALA A 43 4.78 5.42 -2.92
N LYS A 44 3.51 5.81 -2.86
CA LYS A 44 2.42 4.96 -3.35
C LYS A 44 2.49 4.87 -4.88
N PRO A 45 2.21 3.70 -5.49
CA PRO A 45 2.23 3.51 -6.93
C PRO A 45 1.49 4.60 -7.72
N ALA A 46 0.27 4.94 -7.31
CA ALA A 46 -0.53 5.99 -7.95
C ALA A 46 0.15 7.37 -7.95
N ALA A 47 0.86 7.72 -6.88
CA ALA A 47 1.53 9.02 -6.77
C ALA A 47 2.83 9.07 -7.58
N ALA A 48 3.52 7.95 -7.76
CA ALA A 48 4.78 7.88 -8.50
C ALA A 48 4.58 7.69 -10.01
N SER A 49 3.46 7.09 -10.43
CA SER A 49 3.21 6.63 -11.79
C SER A 49 3.44 7.70 -12.87
N GLU A 50 2.89 8.90 -12.68
CA GLU A 50 3.06 10.02 -13.65
C GLU A 50 4.54 10.45 -13.79
N TYR A 51 5.30 10.47 -12.71
CA TYR A 51 6.71 10.85 -12.73
C TYR A 51 7.59 9.78 -13.36
N VAL A 52 7.21 8.51 -13.20
CA VAL A 52 7.87 7.39 -13.88
C VAL A 52 7.57 7.42 -15.37
N GLU A 53 6.31 7.67 -15.77
CA GLU A 53 5.92 7.83 -17.17
C GLU A 53 6.65 9.00 -17.85
N ALA A 54 6.81 10.10 -17.12
CA ALA A 54 7.57 11.28 -17.58
C ALA A 54 9.11 11.05 -17.55
N GLY A 55 9.61 9.91 -17.05
CA GLY A 55 11.04 9.63 -16.94
C GLY A 55 11.76 10.46 -15.86
N SER A 56 11.00 11.10 -14.97
CA SER A 56 11.55 11.93 -13.88
C SER A 56 11.89 11.13 -12.62
N LEU A 57 11.26 9.97 -12.45
CA LEU A 57 11.58 8.98 -11.42
C LEU A 57 11.85 7.63 -12.06
N ILE A 58 12.70 6.84 -11.43
CA ILE A 58 12.98 5.45 -11.81
C ILE A 58 12.48 4.54 -10.68
N PRO A 59 11.54 3.63 -10.95
CA PRO A 59 11.08 2.67 -9.96
C PRO A 59 12.17 1.60 -9.75
N ILE A 60 12.77 1.56 -8.58
CA ILE A 60 13.92 0.68 -8.29
C ILE A 60 13.54 -0.57 -7.50
N LEU A 61 12.43 -0.54 -6.78
CA LEU A 61 11.96 -1.64 -5.96
C LEU A 61 10.44 -1.58 -5.76
N ALA A 62 9.77 -2.71 -5.92
CA ALA A 62 8.36 -2.89 -5.56
C ALA A 62 8.27 -3.45 -4.14
N LEU A 63 7.69 -2.69 -3.22
CA LEU A 63 7.39 -3.13 -1.85
C LEU A 63 6.01 -3.80 -1.85
N ALA A 64 5.95 -4.98 -2.45
CA ALA A 64 4.76 -5.81 -2.64
C ALA A 64 5.18 -7.27 -2.83
N ASN A 65 4.23 -8.20 -2.73
CA ASN A 65 4.47 -9.64 -2.95
C ASN A 65 4.71 -9.98 -4.42
N GLU A 66 4.19 -9.14 -5.33
CA GLU A 66 4.34 -9.29 -6.78
C GLU A 66 4.70 -7.94 -7.40
N ARG A 67 5.28 -7.96 -8.60
CA ARG A 67 5.55 -6.74 -9.36
C ARG A 67 4.25 -6.01 -9.69
N TYR A 68 4.31 -4.70 -9.69
CA TYR A 68 3.23 -3.87 -10.22
C TYR A 68 3.12 -4.05 -11.74
N THR A 69 2.04 -3.54 -12.31
CA THR A 69 1.78 -3.57 -13.76
C THR A 69 2.05 -2.21 -14.42
N GLY A 70 2.00 -2.16 -15.75
CA GLY A 70 2.16 -0.93 -16.53
C GLY A 70 3.57 -0.35 -16.39
N ASN A 71 3.68 0.97 -16.24
CA ASN A 71 4.94 1.71 -16.18
C ASN A 71 5.77 1.46 -14.91
N LEU A 72 5.24 0.72 -13.94
CA LEU A 72 5.95 0.31 -12.71
C LEU A 72 6.44 -1.14 -12.77
N ALA A 73 6.19 -1.87 -13.85
CA ALA A 73 6.50 -3.31 -13.98
C ALA A 73 8.00 -3.63 -13.95
N ASP A 74 8.85 -2.65 -14.27
CA ASP A 74 10.31 -2.84 -14.27
C ASP A 74 10.91 -2.90 -12.87
N ALA A 75 10.20 -2.41 -11.84
CA ALA A 75 10.65 -2.53 -10.46
C ALA A 75 10.57 -3.98 -9.97
N PRO A 76 11.71 -4.61 -9.61
CA PRO A 76 11.68 -5.94 -9.02
C PRO A 76 11.10 -5.91 -7.60
N THR A 77 10.58 -7.04 -7.14
CA THR A 77 10.29 -7.25 -5.72
C THR A 77 11.58 -7.55 -4.94
N LEU A 78 11.52 -7.50 -3.62
CA LEU A 78 12.70 -7.70 -2.78
C LEU A 78 13.28 -9.12 -2.94
N SER A 79 12.42 -10.15 -3.07
CA SER A 79 12.85 -11.53 -3.32
C SER A 79 13.50 -11.76 -4.68
N GLU A 80 13.34 -10.85 -5.64
CA GLU A 80 13.99 -10.94 -6.94
C GLU A 80 15.39 -10.31 -6.96
N VAL A 81 15.72 -9.46 -5.99
CA VAL A 81 17.04 -8.80 -5.91
C VAL A 81 18.01 -9.52 -4.98
N GLY A 82 17.55 -10.45 -4.15
CA GLY A 82 18.40 -11.23 -3.26
C GLY A 82 17.62 -12.28 -2.47
N ASP A 83 18.29 -12.89 -1.50
CA ASP A 83 17.69 -13.89 -0.59
C ASP A 83 16.96 -13.15 0.55
N TYR A 84 15.89 -12.48 0.19
CA TYR A 84 15.03 -11.69 1.08
C TYR A 84 13.57 -12.10 0.94
N ASN A 85 12.80 -11.89 2.01
CA ASN A 85 11.36 -11.97 1.92
C ASN A 85 10.81 -10.66 1.31
N ASN A 86 9.67 -10.76 0.64
CA ASN A 86 9.00 -9.55 0.17
C ASN A 86 8.43 -8.78 1.36
N VAL A 87 8.56 -7.47 1.29
CA VAL A 87 8.00 -6.54 2.27
C VAL A 87 6.74 -5.91 1.68
N GLU A 88 5.62 -6.13 2.34
CA GLU A 88 4.35 -5.50 2.00
C GLU A 88 3.72 -4.90 3.25
N VAL A 89 3.38 -3.62 3.20
CA VAL A 89 2.61 -2.95 4.24
C VAL A 89 1.32 -2.45 3.60
N PRO A 90 0.23 -3.22 3.69
CA PRO A 90 -1.00 -2.93 2.97
C PRO A 90 -1.65 -1.64 3.49
N VAL A 91 -2.12 -0.82 2.55
CA VAL A 91 -2.96 0.35 2.83
C VAL A 91 -4.34 0.05 2.25
N TRP A 92 -5.19 -0.54 3.06
CA TRP A 92 -6.54 -0.89 2.66
C TRP A 92 -7.48 0.33 2.68
N ARG A 93 -8.56 0.26 1.90
CA ARG A 93 -9.66 1.22 1.87
C ARG A 93 -10.94 0.46 2.19
N GLY A 94 -11.79 1.06 3.00
CA GLY A 94 -13.04 0.41 3.40
C GLY A 94 -14.16 1.40 3.65
N VAL A 95 -15.37 0.88 3.75
CA VAL A 95 -16.56 1.62 4.16
C VAL A 95 -16.94 1.13 5.56
N ALA A 96 -17.03 2.06 6.50
CA ALA A 96 -17.47 1.77 7.86
C ALA A 96 -18.91 2.24 8.07
N ALA A 97 -19.66 1.49 8.85
CA ALA A 97 -21.02 1.81 9.24
C ALA A 97 -21.14 1.98 10.76
N PRO A 98 -22.18 2.69 11.26
CA PRO A 98 -22.43 2.79 12.69
C PRO A 98 -22.60 1.39 13.33
N ALA A 99 -22.03 1.20 14.53
CA ALA A 99 -22.15 -0.07 15.26
C ALA A 99 -23.60 -0.48 15.58
N ALA A 100 -24.54 0.47 15.58
CA ALA A 100 -25.96 0.23 15.79
C ALA A 100 -26.74 -0.11 14.50
N MET A 101 -26.06 -0.28 13.36
CA MET A 101 -26.71 -0.75 12.13
C MET A 101 -27.22 -2.17 12.33
N SER A 102 -28.44 -2.45 11.80
CA SER A 102 -28.97 -3.82 11.88
C SER A 102 -28.18 -4.78 11.00
N ASP A 103 -28.12 -6.05 11.39
CA ASP A 103 -27.44 -7.11 10.62
C ASP A 103 -28.00 -7.23 9.19
N GLU A 104 -29.32 -7.03 9.02
CA GLU A 104 -29.97 -7.04 7.71
C GLU A 104 -29.46 -5.90 6.82
N ALA A 105 -29.33 -4.68 7.37
CA ALA A 105 -28.81 -3.55 6.63
C ALA A 105 -27.30 -3.71 6.30
N ALA A 106 -26.53 -4.26 7.24
CA ALA A 106 -25.12 -4.56 7.01
C ALA A 106 -24.93 -5.60 5.89
N ALA A 107 -25.71 -6.67 5.90
CA ALA A 107 -25.69 -7.69 4.85
C ALA A 107 -26.09 -7.11 3.48
N TYR A 108 -27.14 -6.28 3.43
CA TYR A 108 -27.58 -5.60 2.21
C TYR A 108 -26.45 -4.74 1.60
N TRP A 109 -25.81 -3.90 2.42
CA TRP A 109 -24.73 -3.03 1.93
C TRP A 109 -23.50 -3.82 1.53
N SER A 110 -23.18 -4.92 2.22
CA SER A 110 -22.09 -5.82 1.85
C SER A 110 -22.35 -6.43 0.46
N GLU A 111 -23.55 -6.91 0.19
CA GLU A 111 -23.94 -7.44 -1.12
C GLU A 111 -23.88 -6.37 -2.23
N VAL A 112 -24.40 -5.18 -1.95
CA VAL A 112 -24.36 -4.04 -2.90
C VAL A 112 -22.92 -3.66 -3.24
N LEU A 113 -22.05 -3.51 -2.24
CA LEU A 113 -20.64 -3.17 -2.45
C LEU A 113 -19.87 -4.28 -3.18
N GLY A 114 -20.19 -5.56 -2.89
CA GLY A 114 -19.67 -6.68 -3.66
C GLY A 114 -20.08 -6.62 -5.13
N SER A 115 -21.35 -6.31 -5.40
CA SER A 115 -21.83 -6.14 -6.78
C SER A 115 -21.13 -4.95 -7.49
N VAL A 116 -20.89 -3.85 -6.79
CA VAL A 116 -20.14 -2.69 -7.33
C VAL A 116 -18.70 -3.08 -7.66
N SER A 117 -18.03 -3.86 -6.81
CA SER A 117 -16.63 -4.27 -7.01
C SER A 117 -16.43 -5.11 -8.28
N GLU A 118 -17.48 -5.76 -8.78
CA GLU A 118 -17.44 -6.57 -10.00
C GLU A 118 -17.71 -5.75 -11.28
N THR A 119 -18.13 -4.50 -11.18
CA THR A 119 -18.41 -3.67 -12.35
C THR A 119 -17.16 -3.24 -13.10
N ASP A 120 -17.26 -3.10 -14.42
CA ASP A 120 -16.18 -2.59 -15.25
C ASP A 120 -15.78 -1.15 -14.88
N ALA A 121 -16.74 -0.32 -14.49
CA ALA A 121 -16.48 1.03 -14.03
C ALA A 121 -15.59 1.03 -12.76
N TRP A 122 -15.91 0.16 -11.79
CA TRP A 122 -15.06 0.01 -10.59
C TRP A 122 -13.66 -0.47 -10.93
N LYS A 123 -13.54 -1.50 -11.75
CA LYS A 123 -12.27 -2.11 -12.14
C LYS A 123 -11.39 -1.14 -12.92
N ASN A 124 -11.94 -0.49 -13.94
CA ASN A 124 -11.16 0.35 -14.86
C ASN A 124 -10.99 1.79 -14.38
N GLU A 125 -12.10 2.41 -13.89
CA GLU A 125 -12.10 3.85 -13.57
C GLU A 125 -11.65 4.14 -12.13
N TYR A 126 -11.66 3.13 -11.25
CA TYR A 126 -11.22 3.28 -9.86
C TYR A 126 -9.98 2.44 -9.53
N ILE A 127 -10.01 1.15 -9.72
CA ILE A 127 -8.89 0.26 -9.36
C ILE A 127 -7.67 0.54 -10.25
N ASP A 128 -7.81 0.42 -11.56
CA ASP A 128 -6.71 0.60 -12.50
C ASP A 128 -6.21 2.06 -12.54
N ALA A 129 -7.13 3.01 -12.54
CA ALA A 129 -6.78 4.43 -12.55
C ALA A 129 -6.00 4.86 -11.28
N ASN A 130 -6.26 4.23 -10.13
CA ASN A 130 -5.56 4.51 -8.88
C ASN A 130 -4.42 3.52 -8.58
N LYS A 131 -4.08 2.61 -9.50
CA LYS A 131 -3.05 1.58 -9.31
C LYS A 131 -3.26 0.78 -8.02
N LEU A 132 -4.49 0.37 -7.79
CA LEU A 132 -4.89 -0.42 -6.62
C LEU A 132 -4.88 -1.91 -6.96
N ILE A 133 -4.79 -2.74 -5.94
CA ILE A 133 -5.02 -4.18 -6.03
C ILE A 133 -6.49 -4.43 -5.68
N ALA A 134 -7.22 -5.15 -6.53
CA ALA A 134 -8.60 -5.51 -6.27
C ALA A 134 -8.64 -6.68 -5.29
N ASP A 135 -9.16 -6.43 -4.10
CA ASP A 135 -9.35 -7.44 -3.05
C ASP A 135 -10.61 -7.09 -2.25
N TYR A 136 -11.77 -7.50 -2.77
CA TYR A 136 -13.03 -7.25 -2.09
C TYR A 136 -13.19 -8.19 -0.90
N MET A 137 -13.48 -7.60 0.26
CA MET A 137 -13.87 -8.32 1.47
C MET A 137 -15.28 -7.90 1.88
N ASP A 138 -16.14 -8.87 2.14
CA ASP A 138 -17.43 -8.60 2.75
C ASP A 138 -17.29 -8.12 4.21
N THR A 139 -18.39 -7.77 4.85
CA THR A 139 -18.40 -7.25 6.22
C THR A 139 -17.71 -8.20 7.21
N THR A 140 -17.90 -9.50 7.08
CA THR A 140 -17.32 -10.50 7.99
C THR A 140 -15.82 -10.61 7.77
N ALA A 141 -15.40 -10.85 6.54
CA ALA A 141 -13.99 -10.99 6.16
C ALA A 141 -13.20 -9.70 6.45
N ALA A 142 -13.78 -8.54 6.14
CA ALA A 142 -13.15 -7.24 6.44
C ALA A 142 -12.98 -7.00 7.95
N THR A 143 -13.96 -7.37 8.76
CA THR A 143 -13.87 -7.25 10.23
C THR A 143 -12.79 -8.17 10.80
N GLU A 144 -12.73 -9.42 10.34
CA GLU A 144 -11.70 -10.38 10.76
C GLU A 144 -10.31 -9.91 10.35
N TYR A 145 -10.16 -9.43 9.11
CA TYR A 145 -8.90 -8.91 8.59
C TYR A 145 -8.40 -7.72 9.41
N VAL A 146 -9.24 -6.70 9.64
CA VAL A 146 -8.85 -5.49 10.39
C VAL A 146 -8.51 -5.82 11.84
N THR A 147 -9.31 -6.68 12.49
CA THR A 147 -9.07 -7.10 13.87
C THR A 147 -7.73 -7.85 14.01
N LYS A 148 -7.46 -8.76 13.08
CA LYS A 148 -6.19 -9.47 13.07
C LYS A 148 -5.02 -8.54 12.79
N TYR A 149 -5.13 -7.66 11.79
CA TYR A 149 -4.10 -6.71 11.42
C TYR A 149 -3.75 -5.77 12.58
N GLU A 150 -4.77 -5.28 13.31
CA GLU A 150 -4.56 -4.45 14.51
C GLU A 150 -3.81 -5.23 15.60
N ALA A 151 -4.23 -6.47 15.88
CA ALA A 151 -3.61 -7.30 16.90
C ALA A 151 -2.13 -7.61 16.56
N ASP A 152 -1.85 -7.96 15.31
CA ASP A 152 -0.49 -8.23 14.84
C ASP A 152 0.38 -6.96 14.94
N TYR A 153 -0.13 -5.83 14.48
CA TYR A 153 0.57 -4.54 14.57
C TYR A 153 0.88 -4.13 16.00
N MET A 154 -0.08 -4.29 16.91
CA MET A 154 0.13 -4.00 18.34
C MET A 154 1.19 -4.90 18.94
N ALA A 155 1.17 -6.20 18.62
CA ALA A 155 2.15 -7.17 19.11
C ALA A 155 3.57 -6.85 18.61
N GLU A 156 3.74 -6.57 17.34
CA GLU A 156 5.02 -6.23 16.69
C GLU A 156 5.63 -4.93 17.25
N ASN A 157 4.79 -3.97 17.61
CA ASN A 157 5.23 -2.67 18.12
C ASN A 157 5.21 -2.55 19.65
N GLY A 158 4.95 -3.65 20.39
CA GLY A 158 4.92 -3.66 21.85
C GLY A 158 3.81 -2.78 22.44
N LEU A 159 2.74 -2.52 21.68
CA LEU A 159 1.57 -1.76 22.10
C LEU A 159 0.60 -2.66 22.88
N LYS A 160 -0.23 -2.04 23.77
CA LYS A 160 -1.22 -2.74 24.60
C LYS A 160 -2.60 -2.16 24.41
#